data_2c12786d035c06aca8d814514b3e0241
#
_entry.id   2c12786d035c06aca8d814514b3e0241
#
_cell.length_a   1.000
_cell.length_b   1.000
_cell.length_c   1.000
_cell.angle_alpha   90.00
_cell.angle_beta   90.00
_cell.angle_gamma   90.00
#
_symmetry.space_group_name_H-M   'P 1'
#
loop_
_entity.id
_entity.type
_entity.pdbx_description
1 polymer ?
#
loop_
_entity_poly.entity_id
_entity_poly.type
_entity_poly.pdbx_seq_one_letter_code
_entity_poly.pdbx_strand_id
1 'polypeptide(L)' 'MHFSYEKLWHILLDKHMTKEALRTKCEISSNTIAKLGKGQNVTTDVLLKICIALNCDIKDIME' A
#
# COMPACT_ATOMS: atom_id res chain seq x y z
N MET A 1 -7.98 -8.62 14.31
CA MET A 1 -8.64 -8.11 13.08
C MET A 1 -7.60 -7.82 12.03
N HIS A 2 -7.84 -8.27 10.82
CA HIS A 2 -6.95 -8.03 9.69
C HIS A 2 -7.60 -7.09 8.70
N PHE A 3 -6.80 -6.20 8.13
CA PHE A 3 -7.25 -5.39 7.01
C PHE A 3 -6.93 -6.12 5.71
N SER A 4 -7.79 -5.93 4.72
CA SER A 4 -7.54 -6.50 3.40
C SER A 4 -6.91 -5.41 2.51
N TYR A 5 -5.75 -5.72 1.96
CA TYR A 5 -5.06 -4.84 1.03
C TYR A 5 -4.98 -5.46 -0.37
N GLU A 6 -5.87 -6.43 -0.66
CA GLU A 6 -5.87 -7.09 -1.95
C GLU A 6 -6.04 -6.10 -3.10
N LYS A 7 -6.90 -5.11 -2.90
CA LYS A 7 -7.10 -4.07 -3.91
C LYS A 7 -5.81 -3.34 -4.24
N LEU A 8 -5.00 -3.07 -3.21
CA LEU A 8 -3.70 -2.42 -3.40
C LEU A 8 -2.78 -3.30 -4.25
N TRP A 9 -2.73 -4.60 -3.95
CA TRP A 9 -1.88 -5.51 -4.72
C TRP A 9 -2.32 -5.63 -6.16
N HIS A 10 -3.63 -5.60 -6.43
CA HIS A 10 -4.16 -5.59 -7.78
C HIS A 10 -3.74 -4.32 -8.54
N ILE A 11 -3.77 -3.17 -7.87
CA ILE A 11 -3.33 -1.92 -8.48
C ILE A 11 -1.85 -2.00 -8.86
N LEU A 12 -1.03 -2.56 -7.99
CA LEU A 12 0.40 -2.73 -8.28
C LEU A 12 0.61 -3.63 -9.50
N LEU A 13 -0.15 -4.71 -9.60
CA LEU A 13 -0.07 -5.60 -10.76
C LEU A 13 -0.44 -4.87 -12.04
N ASP A 14 -1.51 -4.09 -12.01
CA ASP A 14 -1.95 -3.31 -13.16
C ASP A 14 -0.90 -2.30 -13.61
N LYS A 15 -0.16 -1.74 -12.66
CA LYS A 15 0.87 -0.75 -12.94
C LYS A 15 2.26 -1.36 -13.16
N HIS A 16 2.36 -2.69 -13.12
CA HIS A 16 3.63 -3.42 -13.23
C HIS A 16 4.64 -2.97 -12.17
N MET A 17 4.15 -2.69 -10.96
CA MET A 17 5.00 -2.27 -9.84
C MET A 17 5.19 -3.41 -8.85
N THR A 18 6.38 -3.46 -8.25
CA THR A 18 6.66 -4.37 -7.14
C THR A 18 6.40 -3.67 -5.82
N LYS A 19 6.34 -4.45 -4.72
CA LYS A 19 6.24 -3.88 -3.38
C LYS A 19 7.45 -2.99 -3.07
N GLU A 20 8.62 -3.40 -3.54
CA GLU A 20 9.85 -2.62 -3.35
C GLU A 20 9.78 -1.28 -4.09
N ALA A 21 9.25 -1.28 -5.30
CA ALA A 21 9.05 -0.05 -6.05
C ALA A 21 8.08 0.88 -5.33
N LEU A 22 7.00 0.32 -4.76
CA LEU A 22 6.04 1.10 -3.98
C LEU A 22 6.72 1.69 -2.73
N ARG A 23 7.51 0.88 -2.03
CA ARG A 23 8.22 1.34 -0.83
C ARG A 23 9.10 2.55 -1.15
N THR A 24 9.86 2.46 -2.23
CA THR A 24 10.75 3.53 -2.64
C THR A 24 9.98 4.79 -3.04
N LYS A 25 8.91 4.60 -3.81
CA LYS A 25 8.09 5.72 -4.30
C LYS A 25 7.40 6.46 -3.16
N CYS A 26 6.93 5.72 -2.15
CA CYS A 26 6.22 6.30 -1.00
C CYS A 26 7.17 6.72 0.12
N GLU A 27 8.45 6.38 0.03
CA GLU A 27 9.42 6.67 1.07
C GLU A 27 9.03 6.09 2.43
N ILE A 28 8.52 4.87 2.43
CA ILE A 28 8.12 4.16 3.63
C ILE A 28 9.16 3.08 3.97
N SER A 29 9.15 2.63 5.23
CA SER A 29 10.13 1.66 5.69
C SER A 29 9.81 0.25 5.23
N SER A 30 10.83 -0.63 5.26
CA SER A 30 10.66 -2.04 4.96
C SER A 30 9.68 -2.70 5.93
N ASN A 31 9.70 -2.28 7.21
CA ASN A 31 8.76 -2.78 8.22
C ASN A 31 7.33 -2.44 7.86
N THR A 32 7.10 -1.25 7.32
CA THR A 32 5.77 -0.82 6.91
C THR A 32 5.26 -1.68 5.75
N ILE A 33 6.11 -1.94 4.77
CA ILE A 33 5.74 -2.82 3.65
C ILE A 33 5.44 -4.24 4.15
N ALA A 34 6.22 -4.74 5.11
CA ALA A 34 5.98 -6.07 5.69
C ALA A 34 4.62 -6.11 6.40
N LYS A 35 4.26 -5.06 7.12
CA LYS A 35 2.95 -4.98 7.77
C LYS A 35 1.81 -4.99 6.75
N LEU A 36 1.95 -4.25 5.66
CA LEU A 36 0.97 -4.26 4.58
C LEU A 36 0.82 -5.66 4.00
N GLY A 37 1.92 -6.37 3.79
CA GLY A 37 1.89 -7.72 3.27
C GLY A 37 1.20 -8.72 4.18
N LYS A 38 1.19 -8.44 5.49
CA LYS A 38 0.55 -9.30 6.49
C LYS A 38 -0.88 -8.88 6.83
N GLY A 39 -1.37 -7.81 6.21
CA GLY A 39 -2.69 -7.28 6.53
C GLY A 39 -2.77 -6.62 7.89
N GLN A 40 -1.66 -6.13 8.41
CA GLN A 40 -1.60 -5.45 9.70
C GLN A 40 -1.87 -3.97 9.57
N ASN A 41 -2.17 -3.33 10.70
CA ASN A 41 -2.40 -1.89 10.75
C ASN A 41 -1.15 -1.11 10.36
N VAL A 42 -1.38 -0.06 9.58
CA VAL A 42 -0.36 0.97 9.34
C VAL A 42 -0.99 2.32 9.64
N THR A 43 -0.17 3.36 9.73
CA THR A 43 -0.69 4.69 10.04
C THR A 43 -1.45 5.27 8.86
N THR A 44 -2.38 6.19 9.16
CA THR A 44 -3.12 6.91 8.12
C THR A 44 -2.18 7.66 7.19
N ASP A 45 -1.09 8.20 7.76
CA ASP A 45 -0.07 8.90 6.98
C ASP A 45 0.52 8.02 5.88
N VAL A 46 0.80 6.75 6.21
CA VAL A 46 1.29 5.79 5.23
C VAL A 46 0.26 5.55 4.12
N LEU A 47 -1.00 5.39 4.52
CA LEU A 47 -2.08 5.16 3.57
C LEU A 47 -2.24 6.35 2.62
N LEU A 48 -2.14 7.57 3.15
CA LEU A 48 -2.19 8.79 2.33
C LEU A 48 -1.04 8.84 1.33
N LYS A 49 0.16 8.50 1.76
CA LYS A 49 1.33 8.46 0.88
C LYS A 49 1.12 7.50 -0.27
N ILE A 50 0.55 6.33 0.02
CA ILE A 50 0.26 5.33 -1.02
C ILE A 50 -0.78 5.87 -1.99
N CYS A 51 -1.85 6.48 -1.48
CA CYS A 51 -2.91 7.04 -2.32
C CYS A 51 -2.36 8.11 -3.25
N ILE A 52 -1.53 9.00 -2.75
CA ILE A 52 -0.92 10.05 -3.56
C ILE A 52 0.00 9.45 -4.62
N ALA A 53 0.84 8.49 -4.23
CA ALA A 53 1.79 7.86 -5.14
C ALA A 53 1.10 7.12 -6.28
N LEU A 54 -0.03 6.49 -6.00
CA LEU A 54 -0.78 5.68 -6.97
C LEU A 54 -1.94 6.44 -7.61
N ASN A 55 -2.16 7.70 -7.19
CA ASN A 55 -3.22 8.55 -7.69
C ASN A 55 -4.59 7.88 -7.56
N CYS A 56 -4.90 7.43 -6.34
CA CYS A 56 -6.15 6.74 -6.06
C CYS A 56 -6.67 7.14 -4.67
N ASP A 57 -7.87 6.68 -4.34
CA ASP A 57 -8.49 6.90 -3.04
C ASP A 57 -8.21 5.73 -2.10
N ILE A 58 -8.41 5.97 -0.80
CA ILE A 58 -8.21 4.95 0.21
C ILE A 58 -9.14 3.74 0.00
N LYS A 59 -10.35 3.98 -0.48
CA LYS A 59 -11.30 2.90 -0.79
C LYS A 59 -10.84 2.02 -1.94
N ASP A 60 -9.88 2.50 -2.73
CA ASP A 60 -9.32 1.75 -3.86
C ASP A 60 -8.22 0.80 -3.43
N ILE A 61 -7.67 0.97 -2.23
CA ILE A 61 -6.53 0.18 -1.75
C ILE A 61 -6.87 -0.71 -0.56
N MET A 62 -7.98 -0.50 0.12
CA MET A 62 -8.37 -1.35 1.24
C MET A 62 -9.88 -1.47 1.33
N GLU A 63 -10.31 -2.54 1.95
CA GLU A 63 -11.73 -2.85 2.20
C GLU A 63 -12.14 -2.55 3.62
#